data_b8bdbec2f58c3bdc641538439a511d26
#
_entry.id   b8bdbec2f58c3bdc641538439a511d26
#
_cell.length_a   1.000
_cell.length_b   1.000
_cell.length_c   1.000
_cell.angle_alpha   90.00
_cell.angle_beta   90.00
_cell.angle_gamma   90.00
#
_symmetry.space_group_name_H-M   'P 1'
#
loop_
_entity.id
_entity.type
_entity.pdbx_description
1 polymer ?
#
loop_
_entity_poly.entity_id
_entity_poly.type
_entity_poly.pdbx_seq_one_letter_code
_entity_poly.pdbx_strand_id
1 'polypeptide(L)'
;MPTTTIRIDPDVKKHAGKVFDELGIGMSAAINAFLKAVIREDGIPFQLKVDRSSTVKPETRNAMLNNASIARKDEFYTQYDDVAKEMTHYAESFQQKVVLCNCDDPFESAFFRYFVINFNDLGLAKLISTSYAGSPVAGQEYPVDGARSAYQAVVTQVPDENLTRPDGSLDLENVFALEGNSLSPLMGDGDFRSNECETLLDGADIVVTNPPFSLFREYISQLNRHDKDFIVLGNMNAATYKEIFPLFRDNKLWYGESIRSGDRKFHVPENYPMNAAGCGVDNNGRRFIRVKGVRWFTNIDNGRRHEPIKLEQAYVPAENPRYENYDAIDVGRTANIPTDYDGVIGVPITFLDRYSPDQFEIIMLANGNARTNVDPAILKEVGYQPHRSDRGGVGIIEGRRIYARILIRKRIV
;
A
#
# COMPACT_ATOMS: atom_id res chain seq x y z
N MET A 1 21.41 -33.39 33.96
CA MET A 1 20.45 -32.76 33.02
C MET A 1 21.12 -31.55 32.45
N PRO A 2 20.98 -31.25 31.15
CA PRO A 2 21.52 -30.01 30.59
C PRO A 2 20.86 -28.81 31.25
N THR A 3 21.65 -27.79 31.62
CA THR A 3 21.19 -26.55 32.26
C THR A 3 21.24 -25.41 31.25
N THR A 4 20.15 -24.67 31.12
CA THR A 4 20.07 -23.47 30.26
C THR A 4 19.88 -22.25 31.15
N THR A 5 20.69 -21.19 30.92
CA THR A 5 20.58 -19.93 31.65
C THR A 5 19.77 -18.94 30.82
N ILE A 6 18.68 -18.40 31.38
CA ILE A 6 17.83 -17.39 30.77
C ILE A 6 17.94 -16.10 31.57
N ARG A 7 18.19 -14.95 30.88
CA ARG A 7 18.09 -13.63 31.50
C ARG A 7 16.64 -13.14 31.42
N ILE A 8 16.07 -12.82 32.58
CA ILE A 8 14.70 -12.32 32.69
C ILE A 8 14.78 -10.91 33.29
N ASP A 9 14.00 -9.99 32.75
CA ASP A 9 13.85 -8.66 33.32
C ASP A 9 13.41 -8.75 34.79
N PRO A 10 14.01 -7.94 35.72
CA PRO A 10 13.73 -8.01 37.17
C PRO A 10 12.25 -7.80 37.51
N ASP A 11 11.58 -6.85 36.85
CA ASP A 11 10.17 -6.54 37.13
C ASP A 11 9.25 -7.64 36.58
N VAL A 12 9.53 -8.17 35.40
CA VAL A 12 8.82 -9.34 34.83
C VAL A 12 8.98 -10.55 35.74
N LYS A 13 10.19 -10.82 36.23
CA LYS A 13 10.45 -11.93 37.16
C LYS A 13 9.67 -11.79 38.45
N LYS A 14 9.59 -10.55 39.02
CA LYS A 14 8.87 -10.26 40.27
C LYS A 14 7.36 -10.46 40.11
N HIS A 15 6.77 -9.94 39.01
CA HIS A 15 5.34 -10.05 38.78
C HIS A 15 4.92 -11.48 38.40
N ALA A 16 5.65 -12.14 37.52
CA ALA A 16 5.40 -13.54 37.19
C ALA A 16 5.56 -14.46 38.40
N GLY A 17 6.54 -14.19 39.27
CA GLY A 17 6.74 -14.92 40.52
C GLY A 17 5.52 -14.90 41.40
N LYS A 18 4.87 -13.75 41.61
CA LYS A 18 3.63 -13.68 42.40
C LYS A 18 2.50 -14.52 41.84
N VAL A 19 2.30 -14.48 40.51
CA VAL A 19 1.27 -15.29 39.83
C VAL A 19 1.58 -16.80 39.99
N PHE A 20 2.85 -17.17 39.88
CA PHE A 20 3.23 -18.59 40.05
C PHE A 20 3.10 -19.06 41.50
N ASP A 21 3.38 -18.18 42.46
CA ASP A 21 3.15 -18.46 43.89
C ASP A 21 1.66 -18.67 44.19
N GLU A 22 0.77 -17.86 43.64
CA GLU A 22 -0.68 -18.00 43.73
C GLU A 22 -1.19 -19.32 43.11
N LEU A 23 -0.53 -19.80 42.03
CA LEU A 23 -0.82 -21.03 41.35
C LEU A 23 -0.16 -22.26 42.02
N GLY A 24 0.65 -22.05 43.04
CA GLY A 24 1.37 -23.12 43.77
C GLY A 24 2.48 -23.78 42.92
N ILE A 25 3.03 -23.10 41.89
CA ILE A 25 4.09 -23.63 41.02
C ILE A 25 5.33 -22.78 41.08
N GLY A 26 6.51 -23.42 41.14
CA GLY A 26 7.79 -22.68 41.07
C GLY A 26 8.11 -22.20 39.63
N MET A 27 8.92 -21.14 39.53
CA MET A 27 9.35 -20.51 38.25
C MET A 27 9.89 -21.54 37.24
N SER A 28 10.76 -22.48 37.70
CA SER A 28 11.32 -23.54 36.83
C SER A 28 10.27 -24.48 36.30
N ALA A 29 9.26 -24.82 37.13
CA ALA A 29 8.16 -25.69 36.71
C ALA A 29 7.25 -25.01 35.69
N ALA A 30 6.99 -23.68 35.85
CA ALA A 30 6.23 -22.86 34.90
C ALA A 30 6.93 -22.77 33.55
N ILE A 31 8.25 -22.54 33.53
CA ILE A 31 9.05 -22.50 32.30
C ILE A 31 9.01 -23.85 31.58
N ASN A 32 9.18 -24.95 32.31
CA ASN A 32 9.11 -26.28 31.72
C ASN A 32 7.69 -26.64 31.21
N ALA A 33 6.64 -26.19 31.87
CA ALA A 33 5.26 -26.35 31.40
C ALA A 33 5.03 -25.59 30.10
N PHE A 34 5.55 -24.33 29.99
CA PHE A 34 5.53 -23.54 28.76
C PHE A 34 6.25 -24.27 27.62
N LEU A 35 7.49 -24.71 27.82
CA LEU A 35 8.25 -25.42 26.79
C LEU A 35 7.57 -26.71 26.30
N LYS A 36 6.92 -27.44 27.20
CA LYS A 36 6.12 -28.62 26.84
C LYS A 36 4.88 -28.24 26.02
N ALA A 37 4.24 -27.11 26.33
CA ALA A 37 3.11 -26.62 25.56
C ALA A 37 3.57 -26.17 24.13
N VAL A 38 4.72 -25.51 23.99
CA VAL A 38 5.32 -25.17 22.69
C VAL A 38 5.55 -26.42 21.83
N ILE A 39 6.08 -27.51 22.42
CA ILE A 39 6.30 -28.77 21.68
C ILE A 39 4.97 -29.40 21.27
N ARG A 40 3.96 -29.39 22.13
CA ARG A 40 2.64 -30.02 21.87
C ARG A 40 1.88 -29.28 20.77
N GLU A 41 1.94 -27.92 20.75
CA GLU A 41 1.20 -27.07 19.82
C GLU A 41 1.99 -26.81 18.53
N ASP A 42 3.23 -27.32 18.41
CA ASP A 42 4.20 -27.01 17.35
C ASP A 42 4.32 -25.50 17.08
N GLY A 43 4.22 -24.69 18.15
CA GLY A 43 4.18 -23.24 18.11
C GLY A 43 4.05 -22.61 19.50
N ILE A 44 3.95 -21.29 19.57
CA ILE A 44 3.76 -20.58 20.83
C ILE A 44 2.31 -20.76 21.29
N PRO A 45 2.03 -21.29 22.51
CA PRO A 45 0.71 -21.71 22.98
C PRO A 45 -0.22 -20.54 23.36
N PHE A 46 0.08 -19.33 22.93
CA PHE A 46 -0.73 -18.13 23.09
C PHE A 46 -0.41 -17.10 22.00
N GLN A 47 -1.36 -16.21 21.74
CA GLN A 47 -1.12 -15.10 20.81
C GLN A 47 -0.18 -14.08 21.44
N LEU A 48 0.92 -13.73 20.74
CA LEU A 48 1.79 -12.62 21.12
C LEU A 48 1.01 -11.31 20.88
N LYS A 49 0.48 -10.72 21.95
CA LYS A 49 -0.14 -9.39 21.93
C LYS A 49 0.82 -8.40 22.57
N VAL A 50 1.03 -7.24 21.94
CA VAL A 50 1.76 -6.13 22.54
C VAL A 50 0.80 -5.42 23.49
N ASP A 51 0.99 -5.58 24.80
CA ASP A 51 0.23 -4.86 25.82
C ASP A 51 0.77 -3.43 25.93
N ARG A 52 -0.07 -2.43 25.64
CA ARG A 52 0.27 -1.00 25.65
C ARG A 52 -0.39 -0.25 26.82
N SER A 53 -0.52 -0.87 27.95
CA SER A 53 -1.03 -0.20 29.15
C SER A 53 0.10 0.37 30.02
N SER A 54 0.96 1.24 29.50
CA SER A 54 1.66 2.24 30.31
C SER A 54 2.47 3.22 29.45
N THR A 55 2.21 4.51 29.70
CA THR A 55 2.89 5.72 29.20
C THR A 55 2.58 6.16 27.77
N VAL A 56 1.65 7.12 27.71
CA VAL A 56 1.34 7.93 26.53
C VAL A 56 2.58 8.75 26.14
N LYS A 57 3.31 8.28 25.12
CA LYS A 57 4.11 9.14 24.26
C LYS A 57 3.28 9.42 23.01
N PRO A 58 3.33 10.64 22.42
CA PRO A 58 2.56 10.94 21.22
C PRO A 58 2.94 9.94 20.11
N GLU A 59 1.95 9.19 19.64
CA GLU A 59 2.12 8.16 18.63
C GLU A 59 2.65 8.77 17.32
N THR A 60 3.75 8.24 16.82
CA THR A 60 4.28 8.59 15.51
C THR A 60 3.33 8.14 14.41
N ARG A 61 3.22 8.94 13.33
CA ARG A 61 2.30 8.75 12.17
C ARG A 61 2.24 7.32 11.59
N ASN A 62 3.29 6.53 11.75
CA ASN A 62 3.34 5.14 11.27
C ASN A 62 2.65 4.12 12.20
N ALA A 63 2.32 4.51 13.44
CA ALA A 63 1.68 3.61 14.39
C ALA A 63 0.23 3.27 13.99
N MET A 64 -0.47 4.17 13.28
CA MET A 64 -1.83 3.91 12.81
C MET A 64 -1.89 2.81 11.74
N LEU A 65 -1.02 2.88 10.74
CA LEU A 65 -0.95 1.85 9.69
C LEU A 65 -0.48 0.51 10.27
N ASN A 66 0.48 0.54 11.20
CA ASN A 66 0.91 -0.69 11.88
C ASN A 66 -0.18 -1.29 12.77
N ASN A 67 -0.99 -0.46 13.46
CA ASN A 67 -2.09 -0.95 14.28
C ASN A 67 -3.27 -1.47 13.43
N ALA A 68 -3.57 -0.83 12.31
CA ALA A 68 -4.53 -1.30 11.32
C ALA A 68 -4.09 -2.65 10.71
N SER A 69 -2.81 -2.76 10.35
CA SER A 69 -2.19 -4.00 9.86
C SER A 69 -2.30 -5.17 10.85
N ILE A 70 -1.97 -4.93 12.14
CA ILE A 70 -2.06 -5.94 13.21
C ILE A 70 -3.51 -6.40 13.42
N ALA A 71 -4.48 -5.50 13.24
CA ALA A 71 -5.90 -5.79 13.40
C ALA A 71 -6.57 -6.30 12.10
N ARG A 72 -5.84 -6.38 10.96
CA ARG A 72 -6.41 -6.60 9.61
C ARG A 72 -7.57 -5.62 9.31
N LYS A 73 -7.42 -4.34 9.70
CA LYS A 73 -8.42 -3.27 9.56
C LYS A 73 -7.89 -2.14 8.69
N ASP A 74 -7.12 -2.44 7.67
CA ASP A 74 -6.50 -1.49 6.75
C ASP A 74 -7.16 -1.46 5.36
N GLU A 75 -8.31 -2.12 5.23
CA GLU A 75 -9.21 -2.00 4.10
C GLU A 75 -10.22 -0.88 4.35
N PHE A 76 -10.36 0.03 3.40
CA PHE A 76 -11.15 1.24 3.53
C PHE A 76 -11.98 1.48 2.27
N TYR A 77 -13.20 2.00 2.42
CA TYR A 77 -14.06 2.38 1.30
C TYR A 77 -13.51 3.63 0.59
N THR A 78 -13.07 3.45 -0.64
CA THR A 78 -12.65 4.55 -1.52
C THR A 78 -13.86 5.40 -1.93
N GLN A 79 -13.68 6.72 -2.05
CA GLN A 79 -14.75 7.59 -2.53
C GLN A 79 -14.94 7.42 -4.04
N TYR A 80 -16.20 7.38 -4.49
CA TYR A 80 -16.55 7.26 -5.92
C TYR A 80 -15.89 8.37 -6.76
N ASP A 81 -15.90 9.61 -6.27
CA ASP A 81 -15.34 10.75 -6.99
C ASP A 81 -13.82 10.64 -7.19
N ASP A 82 -13.10 10.04 -6.23
CA ASP A 82 -11.66 9.80 -6.36
C ASP A 82 -11.38 8.73 -7.43
N VAL A 83 -12.23 7.68 -7.51
CA VAL A 83 -12.14 6.65 -8.55
C VAL A 83 -12.48 7.23 -9.92
N ALA A 84 -13.64 7.89 -10.05
CA ALA A 84 -14.10 8.47 -11.30
C ALA A 84 -13.08 9.45 -11.88
N LYS A 85 -12.52 10.32 -11.03
CA LYS A 85 -11.52 11.30 -11.44
C LYS A 85 -10.24 10.65 -11.96
N GLU A 86 -9.78 9.56 -11.36
CA GLU A 86 -8.58 8.86 -11.83
C GLU A 86 -8.84 8.10 -13.12
N MET A 87 -9.91 7.32 -13.18
CA MET A 87 -10.21 6.42 -14.31
C MET A 87 -10.43 7.16 -15.62
N THR A 88 -10.89 8.43 -15.60
CA THR A 88 -11.05 9.24 -16.82
C THR A 88 -9.76 9.43 -17.60
N HIS A 89 -8.60 9.34 -16.95
CA HIS A 89 -7.29 9.47 -17.59
C HIS A 89 -6.86 8.21 -18.35
N TYR A 90 -7.56 7.09 -18.16
CA TYR A 90 -7.23 5.78 -18.74
C TYR A 90 -8.37 5.18 -19.56
N ALA A 91 -9.39 5.97 -19.93
CA ALA A 91 -10.61 5.46 -20.58
C ALA A 91 -10.30 4.60 -21.84
N GLU A 92 -9.35 5.03 -22.66
CA GLU A 92 -8.96 4.31 -23.86
C GLU A 92 -8.30 2.95 -23.55
N SER A 93 -7.64 2.82 -22.41
CA SER A 93 -6.95 1.59 -21.99
C SER A 93 -7.92 0.48 -21.61
N PHE A 94 -9.17 0.81 -21.29
CA PHE A 94 -10.20 -0.16 -20.88
C PHE A 94 -10.95 -0.80 -22.05
N GLN A 95 -10.83 -0.25 -23.26
CA GLN A 95 -11.61 -0.72 -24.39
C GLN A 95 -11.31 -2.20 -24.74
N GLN A 96 -12.36 -3.02 -24.80
CA GLN A 96 -12.31 -4.46 -25.03
C GLN A 96 -11.46 -5.25 -24.00
N LYS A 97 -11.34 -4.73 -22.79
CA LYS A 97 -10.56 -5.34 -21.71
C LYS A 97 -11.43 -6.04 -20.66
N VAL A 98 -10.83 -7.04 -20.04
CA VAL A 98 -11.34 -7.68 -18.83
C VAL A 98 -10.76 -6.97 -17.62
N VAL A 99 -11.62 -6.28 -16.86
CA VAL A 99 -11.23 -5.55 -15.64
C VAL A 99 -11.52 -6.41 -14.41
N LEU A 100 -10.55 -6.51 -13.50
CA LEU A 100 -10.69 -7.18 -12.22
C LEU A 100 -10.58 -6.18 -11.06
N CYS A 101 -11.62 -6.13 -10.23
CA CYS A 101 -11.66 -5.43 -8.96
C CYS A 101 -11.60 -6.44 -7.82
N ASN A 102 -10.44 -7.05 -7.58
CA ASN A 102 -10.28 -7.96 -6.45
C ASN A 102 -10.09 -7.17 -5.14
N CYS A 103 -10.40 -7.78 -4.00
CA CYS A 103 -10.48 -7.11 -2.69
C CYS A 103 -11.59 -6.04 -2.61
N ASP A 104 -12.57 -6.06 -3.50
CA ASP A 104 -13.61 -5.06 -3.64
C ASP A 104 -15.00 -5.72 -3.64
N ASP A 105 -15.72 -5.60 -2.53
CA ASP A 105 -17.08 -6.10 -2.41
C ASP A 105 -18.00 -5.41 -3.43
N PRO A 106 -18.68 -6.12 -4.35
CA PRO A 106 -19.50 -5.51 -5.40
C PRO A 106 -20.62 -4.60 -4.91
N PHE A 107 -21.13 -4.81 -3.69
CA PHE A 107 -22.21 -3.99 -3.12
C PHE A 107 -21.71 -2.68 -2.52
N GLU A 108 -20.45 -2.63 -2.08
CA GLU A 108 -19.86 -1.49 -1.37
C GLU A 108 -18.76 -0.79 -2.16
N SER A 109 -18.16 -1.48 -3.14
CA SER A 109 -17.02 -0.96 -3.88
C SER A 109 -17.38 0.19 -4.81
N ALA A 110 -16.68 1.32 -4.65
CA ALA A 110 -16.75 2.43 -5.59
C ALA A 110 -16.13 2.07 -6.95
N PHE A 111 -15.17 1.13 -7.00
CA PHE A 111 -14.56 0.65 -8.24
C PHE A 111 -15.57 -0.16 -9.06
N PHE A 112 -16.16 -1.18 -8.46
CA PHE A 112 -17.17 -1.99 -9.13
C PHE A 112 -18.33 -1.11 -9.64
N ARG A 113 -18.82 -0.21 -8.78
CA ARG A 113 -19.87 0.75 -9.14
C ARG A 113 -19.46 1.62 -10.34
N TYR A 114 -18.24 2.16 -10.34
CA TYR A 114 -17.75 2.98 -11.44
C TYR A 114 -17.75 2.21 -12.77
N PHE A 115 -17.19 1.00 -12.77
CA PHE A 115 -17.09 0.19 -13.98
C PHE A 115 -18.44 -0.35 -14.47
N VAL A 116 -19.40 -0.64 -13.58
CA VAL A 116 -20.76 -1.00 -14.00
C VAL A 116 -21.46 0.19 -14.66
N ILE A 117 -21.41 1.39 -14.05
CA ILE A 117 -22.08 2.59 -14.59
C ILE A 117 -21.48 2.98 -15.96
N ASN A 118 -20.16 2.85 -16.12
CA ASN A 118 -19.46 3.27 -17.34
C ASN A 118 -19.09 2.09 -18.25
N PHE A 119 -19.72 0.92 -18.09
CA PHE A 119 -19.37 -0.32 -18.79
C PHE A 119 -19.40 -0.16 -20.30
N ASN A 120 -20.52 0.37 -20.83
CA ASN A 120 -20.72 0.59 -22.25
C ASN A 120 -19.84 1.72 -22.79
N ASP A 121 -19.72 2.83 -22.06
CA ASP A 121 -18.93 3.99 -22.47
C ASP A 121 -17.43 3.66 -22.54
N LEU A 122 -16.94 2.82 -21.63
CA LEU A 122 -15.56 2.33 -21.64
C LEU A 122 -15.33 1.17 -22.61
N GLY A 123 -16.41 0.59 -23.16
CA GLY A 123 -16.36 -0.55 -24.05
C GLY A 123 -15.72 -1.79 -23.44
N LEU A 124 -16.01 -2.06 -22.16
CA LEU A 124 -15.44 -3.22 -21.45
C LEU A 124 -15.88 -4.54 -22.10
N ALA A 125 -14.97 -5.52 -22.15
CA ALA A 125 -15.32 -6.88 -22.51
C ALA A 125 -15.96 -7.63 -21.32
N LYS A 126 -15.44 -7.39 -20.10
CA LYS A 126 -15.91 -8.03 -18.88
C LYS A 126 -15.45 -7.25 -17.65
N LEU A 127 -16.27 -7.25 -16.61
CA LEU A 127 -15.90 -6.80 -15.28
C LEU A 127 -16.03 -7.96 -14.30
N ILE A 128 -15.02 -8.16 -13.46
CA ILE A 128 -15.01 -9.15 -12.38
C ILE A 128 -14.72 -8.41 -11.08
N SER A 129 -15.45 -8.73 -10.01
CA SER A 129 -15.15 -8.25 -8.66
C SER A 129 -15.20 -9.40 -7.69
N THR A 130 -14.32 -9.41 -6.68
CA THR A 130 -14.29 -10.45 -5.66
C THR A 130 -14.28 -9.83 -4.27
N SER A 131 -15.13 -10.35 -3.38
CA SER A 131 -15.11 -9.99 -1.96
C SER A 131 -14.14 -10.87 -1.18
N TYR A 132 -13.71 -10.40 -0.01
CA TYR A 132 -12.94 -11.17 0.96
C TYR A 132 -13.77 -11.40 2.21
N ALA A 133 -13.98 -12.66 2.60
CA ALA A 133 -14.83 -13.02 3.75
C ALA A 133 -14.35 -12.46 5.10
N GLY A 134 -13.05 -12.22 5.23
CA GLY A 134 -12.44 -11.61 6.42
C GLY A 134 -12.38 -10.09 6.40
N SER A 135 -12.86 -9.44 5.33
CA SER A 135 -12.84 -7.97 5.22
C SER A 135 -13.77 -7.34 6.25
N PRO A 136 -13.29 -6.34 7.03
CA PRO A 136 -14.15 -5.59 7.94
C PRO A 136 -15.13 -4.67 7.21
N VAL A 137 -14.94 -4.46 5.92
CA VAL A 137 -15.75 -3.59 5.06
C VAL A 137 -16.71 -4.36 4.15
N ALA A 138 -16.72 -5.70 4.18
CA ALA A 138 -17.71 -6.49 3.46
C ALA A 138 -19.11 -6.17 4.01
N GLY A 139 -19.96 -5.54 3.17
CA GLY A 139 -21.22 -4.95 3.62
C GLY A 139 -22.38 -5.94 3.63
N GLN A 140 -22.39 -6.96 2.77
CA GLN A 140 -23.49 -7.87 2.65
C GLN A 140 -23.10 -9.33 2.90
N GLU A 141 -23.98 -10.04 3.58
CA GLU A 141 -23.92 -11.49 3.63
C GLU A 141 -24.51 -12.03 2.32
N TYR A 142 -23.75 -12.89 1.64
CA TYR A 142 -24.34 -13.67 0.55
C TYR A 142 -25.41 -14.59 1.17
N PRO A 143 -26.63 -14.66 0.63
CA PRO A 143 -27.78 -15.30 1.29
C PRO A 143 -27.72 -16.82 1.29
N VAL A 144 -26.60 -17.41 1.61
CA VAL A 144 -26.42 -18.86 1.77
C VAL A 144 -25.98 -19.13 3.20
N ASP A 145 -26.91 -19.64 4.00
CA ASP A 145 -26.71 -20.23 5.34
C ASP A 145 -26.13 -19.36 6.48
N GLY A 146 -26.24 -18.03 6.39
CA GLY A 146 -25.88 -17.13 7.50
C GLY A 146 -24.37 -17.08 7.86
N ALA A 147 -23.52 -17.68 7.05
CA ALA A 147 -22.06 -17.54 7.15
C ALA A 147 -21.57 -16.49 6.16
N ARG A 148 -20.64 -15.63 6.59
CA ARG A 148 -19.95 -14.72 5.68
C ARG A 148 -19.12 -15.54 4.70
N SER A 149 -19.56 -15.60 3.45
CA SER A 149 -18.85 -16.26 2.35
C SER A 149 -18.23 -15.20 1.45
N ALA A 150 -17.05 -15.47 0.91
CA ALA A 150 -16.53 -14.70 -0.21
C ALA A 150 -17.33 -15.04 -1.47
N TYR A 151 -17.49 -14.06 -2.34
CA TYR A 151 -18.20 -14.24 -3.61
C TYR A 151 -17.56 -13.43 -4.71
N GLN A 152 -17.87 -13.81 -5.96
CA GLN A 152 -17.50 -13.06 -7.15
C GLN A 152 -18.74 -12.56 -7.87
N ALA A 153 -18.61 -11.35 -8.44
CA ALA A 153 -19.54 -10.80 -9.40
C ALA A 153 -18.87 -10.78 -10.78
N VAL A 154 -19.59 -11.21 -11.79
CA VAL A 154 -19.16 -11.16 -13.20
C VAL A 154 -20.21 -10.38 -13.97
N VAL A 155 -19.77 -9.35 -14.70
CA VAL A 155 -20.61 -8.53 -15.58
C VAL A 155 -20.02 -8.56 -16.97
N THR A 156 -20.83 -8.98 -17.96
CA THR A 156 -20.48 -9.04 -19.38
C THR A 156 -21.30 -8.08 -20.21
N GLN A 157 -22.38 -7.55 -19.64
CA GLN A 157 -23.23 -6.55 -20.25
C GLN A 157 -24.01 -5.76 -19.19
N VAL A 158 -24.39 -4.56 -19.52
CA VAL A 158 -25.26 -3.72 -18.70
C VAL A 158 -26.37 -3.14 -19.60
N PRO A 159 -27.58 -2.85 -19.07
CA PRO A 159 -28.62 -2.19 -19.85
C PRO A 159 -28.19 -0.75 -20.17
N ASP A 160 -28.72 -0.20 -21.27
CA ASP A 160 -28.51 1.20 -21.66
C ASP A 160 -29.31 2.20 -20.79
N GLU A 161 -30.09 1.70 -19.85
CA GLU A 161 -30.93 2.50 -18.94
C GLU A 161 -30.14 2.95 -17.70
N ASN A 162 -30.71 3.87 -16.95
CA ASN A 162 -30.09 4.35 -15.71
C ASN A 162 -30.04 3.23 -14.66
N LEU A 163 -28.82 2.84 -14.31
CA LEU A 163 -28.50 1.80 -13.32
C LEU A 163 -28.53 2.29 -11.87
N THR A 164 -28.87 3.56 -11.63
CA THR A 164 -28.82 4.15 -10.30
C THR A 164 -30.24 4.30 -9.76
N ARG A 165 -30.51 3.73 -8.60
CA ARG A 165 -31.76 3.87 -7.85
C ARG A 165 -31.93 5.31 -7.33
N PRO A 166 -33.14 5.72 -6.93
CA PRO A 166 -33.39 7.07 -6.39
C PRO A 166 -32.57 7.43 -5.14
N ASP A 167 -32.17 6.44 -4.36
CA ASP A 167 -31.29 6.59 -3.18
C ASP A 167 -29.80 6.71 -3.54
N GLY A 168 -29.47 6.63 -4.82
CA GLY A 168 -28.12 6.68 -5.35
C GLY A 168 -27.37 5.35 -5.31
N SER A 169 -27.97 4.26 -4.87
CA SER A 169 -27.39 2.91 -4.94
C SER A 169 -27.46 2.36 -6.38
N LEU A 170 -26.60 1.36 -6.66
CA LEU A 170 -26.61 0.66 -7.93
C LEU A 170 -27.74 -0.39 -7.95
N ASP A 171 -28.47 -0.49 -9.06
CA ASP A 171 -29.50 -1.50 -9.24
C ASP A 171 -28.91 -2.84 -9.68
N LEU A 172 -28.28 -3.52 -8.72
CA LEU A 172 -27.61 -4.81 -8.96
C LEU A 172 -28.58 -5.94 -9.33
N GLU A 173 -29.85 -5.87 -8.91
CA GLU A 173 -30.84 -6.88 -9.28
C GLU A 173 -31.05 -6.90 -10.80
N ASN A 174 -31.21 -5.72 -11.41
CA ASN A 174 -31.32 -5.59 -12.85
C ASN A 174 -30.03 -5.98 -13.58
N VAL A 175 -28.87 -5.63 -13.03
CA VAL A 175 -27.58 -6.03 -13.61
C VAL A 175 -27.44 -7.54 -13.65
N PHE A 176 -27.69 -8.24 -12.52
CA PHE A 176 -27.49 -9.70 -12.44
C PHE A 176 -28.64 -10.51 -13.04
N ALA A 177 -29.77 -9.88 -13.41
CA ALA A 177 -30.83 -10.53 -14.17
C ALA A 177 -30.50 -10.73 -15.66
N LEU A 178 -29.46 -10.03 -16.17
CA LEU A 178 -29.03 -10.16 -17.56
C LEU A 178 -28.27 -11.47 -17.80
N GLU A 179 -28.52 -12.09 -18.96
CA GLU A 179 -27.83 -13.31 -19.37
C GLU A 179 -26.31 -13.08 -19.43
N GLY A 180 -25.51 -14.03 -18.91
CA GLY A 180 -24.06 -13.93 -18.89
C GLY A 180 -23.48 -13.18 -17.68
N ASN A 181 -24.31 -12.41 -16.96
CA ASN A 181 -23.92 -11.84 -15.67
C ASN A 181 -24.16 -12.85 -14.55
N SER A 182 -23.35 -12.81 -13.51
CA SER A 182 -23.50 -13.74 -12.37
C SER A 182 -22.99 -13.16 -11.06
N LEU A 183 -23.60 -13.61 -9.99
CA LEU A 183 -23.11 -13.47 -8.62
C LEU A 183 -23.04 -14.87 -8.02
N SER A 184 -21.85 -15.34 -7.65
CA SER A 184 -21.63 -16.70 -7.19
C SER A 184 -20.63 -16.75 -6.04
N PRO A 185 -20.77 -17.69 -5.08
CA PRO A 185 -19.81 -17.85 -4.01
C PRO A 185 -18.46 -18.32 -4.57
N LEU A 186 -17.39 -17.85 -3.93
CA LEU A 186 -16.06 -18.43 -4.09
C LEU A 186 -15.95 -19.70 -3.24
N MET A 187 -15.11 -20.64 -3.65
CA MET A 187 -14.84 -21.86 -2.86
C MET A 187 -13.99 -21.54 -1.63
N GLY A 188 -13.11 -20.53 -1.72
CA GLY A 188 -12.25 -20.06 -0.65
C GLY A 188 -12.79 -18.81 0.04
N ASP A 189 -11.91 -18.17 0.82
CA ASP A 189 -12.22 -16.95 1.57
C ASP A 189 -12.08 -15.65 0.72
N GLY A 190 -11.70 -15.77 -0.56
CA GLY A 190 -11.48 -14.62 -1.45
C GLY A 190 -10.14 -13.92 -1.23
N ASP A 191 -9.19 -14.51 -0.51
CA ASP A 191 -7.83 -13.99 -0.43
C ASP A 191 -7.21 -13.93 -1.84
N PHE A 192 -6.68 -12.77 -2.22
CA PHE A 192 -6.12 -12.56 -3.57
C PHE A 192 -4.97 -13.51 -3.91
N ARG A 193 -4.37 -14.16 -2.90
CA ARG A 193 -3.28 -15.15 -3.04
C ARG A 193 -3.78 -16.57 -3.25
N SER A 194 -5.08 -16.81 -3.13
CA SER A 194 -5.63 -18.15 -3.34
C SER A 194 -5.55 -18.55 -4.81
N ASN A 195 -5.42 -19.85 -5.09
CA ASN A 195 -5.39 -20.36 -6.47
C ASN A 195 -6.61 -19.94 -7.28
N GLU A 196 -7.78 -19.84 -6.63
CA GLU A 196 -9.02 -19.40 -7.26
C GLU A 196 -8.92 -17.94 -7.71
N CYS A 197 -8.45 -17.02 -6.82
CA CYS A 197 -8.26 -15.63 -7.15
C CYS A 197 -7.10 -15.40 -8.14
N GLU A 198 -6.03 -16.21 -8.07
CA GLU A 198 -4.95 -16.18 -9.09
C GLU A 198 -5.46 -16.61 -10.47
N THR A 199 -6.37 -17.58 -10.55
CA THR A 199 -7.01 -17.97 -11.82
C THR A 199 -7.84 -16.82 -12.40
N LEU A 200 -8.57 -16.09 -11.56
CA LEU A 200 -9.32 -14.89 -11.98
C LEU A 200 -8.36 -13.79 -12.45
N LEU A 201 -7.25 -13.61 -11.73
CA LEU A 201 -6.20 -12.66 -12.11
C LEU A 201 -5.59 -13.01 -13.48
N ASP A 202 -5.29 -14.29 -13.72
CA ASP A 202 -4.74 -14.72 -15.01
C ASP A 202 -5.66 -14.39 -16.19
N GLY A 203 -6.98 -14.49 -15.97
CA GLY A 203 -8.00 -14.16 -16.98
C GLY A 203 -8.30 -12.67 -17.14
N ALA A 204 -7.71 -11.79 -16.31
CA ALA A 204 -7.90 -10.35 -16.39
C ALA A 204 -6.82 -9.67 -17.22
N ASP A 205 -7.14 -8.55 -17.85
CA ASP A 205 -6.18 -7.66 -18.52
C ASP A 205 -5.69 -6.57 -17.56
N ILE A 206 -6.63 -5.94 -16.86
CA ILE A 206 -6.35 -4.77 -16.01
C ILE A 206 -6.92 -5.00 -14.60
N VAL A 207 -6.13 -4.73 -13.59
CA VAL A 207 -6.56 -4.77 -12.19
C VAL A 207 -6.75 -3.37 -11.64
N VAL A 208 -7.95 -3.08 -11.12
CA VAL A 208 -8.26 -1.77 -10.53
C VAL A 208 -8.91 -1.96 -9.16
N THR A 209 -8.21 -1.57 -8.09
CA THR A 209 -8.66 -1.86 -6.72
C THR A 209 -7.97 -1.01 -5.65
N ASN A 210 -8.47 -1.11 -4.42
CA ASN A 210 -7.82 -0.63 -3.22
C ASN A 210 -7.35 -1.82 -2.37
N PRO A 211 -6.15 -2.37 -2.60
CA PRO A 211 -5.68 -3.53 -1.86
C PRO A 211 -5.37 -3.17 -0.40
N PRO A 212 -5.36 -4.15 0.53
CA PRO A 212 -4.92 -3.92 1.90
C PRO A 212 -3.51 -3.34 1.95
N PHE A 213 -3.33 -2.16 2.57
CA PHE A 213 -2.04 -1.45 2.59
C PHE A 213 -0.92 -2.25 3.27
N SER A 214 -1.27 -3.10 4.22
CA SER A 214 -0.32 -4.02 4.88
C SER A 214 0.26 -5.06 3.92
N LEU A 215 -0.49 -5.47 2.92
CA LEU A 215 -0.12 -6.49 1.93
C LEU A 215 0.33 -5.87 0.59
N PHE A 216 0.43 -4.54 0.51
CA PHE A 216 0.71 -3.81 -0.73
C PHE A 216 1.95 -4.31 -1.48
N ARG A 217 3.05 -4.64 -0.76
CA ARG A 217 4.28 -5.17 -1.38
C ARG A 217 4.05 -6.50 -2.09
N GLU A 218 3.35 -7.39 -1.39
CA GLU A 218 3.03 -8.73 -1.89
C GLU A 218 2.09 -8.63 -3.09
N TYR A 219 1.10 -7.74 -2.98
CA TYR A 219 0.12 -7.47 -4.02
C TYR A 219 0.76 -6.97 -5.33
N ILE A 220 1.57 -5.91 -5.27
CA ILE A 220 2.29 -5.39 -6.46
C ILE A 220 3.25 -6.44 -7.03
N SER A 221 3.92 -7.22 -6.17
CA SER A 221 4.79 -8.30 -6.63
C SER A 221 4.01 -9.38 -7.39
N GLN A 222 2.78 -9.69 -6.98
CA GLN A 222 1.89 -10.61 -7.68
C GLN A 222 1.48 -10.05 -9.04
N LEU A 223 0.98 -8.81 -9.10
CA LEU A 223 0.59 -8.16 -10.35
C LEU A 223 1.74 -8.14 -11.37
N ASN A 224 2.93 -7.78 -10.91
CA ASN A 224 4.13 -7.76 -11.78
C ASN A 224 4.55 -9.17 -12.23
N ARG A 225 4.39 -10.21 -11.38
CA ARG A 225 4.70 -11.61 -11.75
C ARG A 225 3.74 -12.16 -12.79
N HIS A 226 2.46 -11.74 -12.75
CA HIS A 226 1.42 -12.12 -13.70
C HIS A 226 1.34 -11.18 -14.92
N ASP A 227 2.28 -10.23 -15.03
CA ASP A 227 2.36 -9.26 -16.14
C ASP A 227 1.03 -8.53 -16.39
N LYS A 228 0.40 -8.03 -15.30
CA LYS A 228 -0.89 -7.35 -15.37
C LYS A 228 -0.71 -5.85 -15.45
N ASP A 229 -1.55 -5.22 -16.25
CA ASP A 229 -1.80 -3.79 -16.14
C ASP A 229 -2.61 -3.50 -14.88
N PHE A 230 -2.34 -2.39 -14.22
CA PHE A 230 -3.05 -2.08 -12.98
C PHE A 230 -3.12 -0.58 -12.65
N ILE A 231 -4.17 -0.22 -11.89
CA ILE A 231 -4.34 1.09 -11.25
C ILE A 231 -4.82 0.81 -9.82
N VAL A 232 -3.95 1.00 -8.84
CA VAL A 232 -4.25 0.63 -7.45
C VAL A 232 -3.91 1.74 -6.47
N LEU A 233 -4.67 1.82 -5.38
CA LEU A 233 -4.37 2.75 -4.29
C LEU A 233 -3.30 2.17 -3.37
N GLY A 234 -2.40 3.05 -2.92
CA GLY A 234 -1.38 2.69 -1.95
C GLY A 234 -0.87 3.90 -1.18
N ASN A 235 -0.04 3.66 -0.17
CA ASN A 235 0.63 4.74 0.53
C ASN A 235 1.95 5.09 -0.15
N MET A 236 2.26 6.37 -0.33
CA MET A 236 3.50 6.84 -0.97
C MET A 236 4.78 6.28 -0.34
N ASN A 237 4.75 5.92 0.95
CA ASN A 237 5.89 5.29 1.61
C ASN A 237 6.24 3.92 1.00
N ALA A 238 5.28 3.26 0.33
CA ALA A 238 5.53 2.00 -0.34
C ALA A 238 6.57 2.12 -1.45
N ALA A 239 6.71 3.29 -2.08
CA ALA A 239 7.76 3.54 -3.06
C ALA A 239 9.19 3.36 -2.49
N THR A 240 9.38 3.35 -1.17
CA THR A 240 10.68 3.11 -0.53
C THR A 240 10.96 1.63 -0.24
N TYR A 241 10.02 0.73 -0.50
CA TYR A 241 10.21 -0.69 -0.27
C TYR A 241 11.15 -1.30 -1.31
N LYS A 242 11.94 -2.28 -0.90
CA LYS A 242 12.96 -2.91 -1.76
C LYS A 242 12.36 -3.62 -2.98
N GLU A 243 11.10 -4.07 -2.87
CA GLU A 243 10.35 -4.73 -3.94
C GLU A 243 9.70 -3.72 -4.91
N ILE A 244 9.42 -2.51 -4.43
CA ILE A 244 8.66 -1.49 -5.18
C ILE A 244 9.58 -0.46 -5.85
N PHE A 245 10.61 0.03 -5.12
CA PHE A 245 11.49 1.06 -5.65
C PHE A 245 12.16 0.71 -7.00
N PRO A 246 12.65 -0.54 -7.20
CA PRO A 246 13.20 -0.93 -8.50
C PRO A 246 12.22 -0.76 -9.66
N LEU A 247 10.91 -0.95 -9.43
CA LEU A 247 9.91 -0.76 -10.48
C LEU A 247 9.80 0.70 -10.92
N PHE A 248 9.92 1.65 -9.98
CA PHE A 248 10.01 3.09 -10.31
C PHE A 248 11.28 3.40 -11.09
N ARG A 249 12.44 2.90 -10.62
CA ARG A 249 13.74 3.10 -11.27
C ARG A 249 13.73 2.57 -12.72
N ASP A 250 13.17 1.39 -12.90
CA ASP A 250 13.19 0.67 -14.17
C ASP A 250 12.02 1.07 -15.10
N ASN A 251 11.29 2.13 -14.74
CA ASN A 251 10.15 2.63 -15.52
C ASN A 251 9.03 1.58 -15.73
N LYS A 252 8.76 0.77 -14.71
CA LYS A 252 7.70 -0.25 -14.69
C LYS A 252 6.55 0.10 -13.74
N LEU A 253 6.68 1.21 -13.01
CA LEU A 253 5.69 1.69 -12.06
C LEU A 253 5.84 3.20 -11.88
N TRP A 254 4.72 3.89 -11.77
CA TRP A 254 4.67 5.34 -11.49
C TRP A 254 3.38 5.70 -10.77
N TYR A 255 3.26 6.97 -10.37
CA TYR A 255 2.03 7.47 -9.77
C TYR A 255 1.00 7.87 -10.83
N GLY A 256 -0.28 7.68 -10.48
CA GLY A 256 -1.40 8.12 -11.30
C GLY A 256 -1.60 9.64 -11.31
N GLU A 257 -2.64 10.08 -11.98
CA GLU A 257 -2.89 11.48 -12.34
C GLU A 257 -3.48 12.32 -11.21
N SER A 258 -4.57 11.86 -10.60
CA SER A 258 -5.48 12.74 -9.86
C SER A 258 -5.01 13.06 -8.45
N ILE A 259 -4.27 12.17 -7.78
CA ILE A 259 -3.81 12.36 -6.41
C ILE A 259 -2.36 12.82 -6.40
N ARG A 260 -2.15 14.14 -6.29
CA ARG A 260 -0.81 14.76 -6.28
C ARG A 260 -0.34 15.15 -4.87
N SER A 261 -1.23 15.26 -3.89
CA SER A 261 -0.89 15.65 -2.51
C SER A 261 -2.09 15.47 -1.56
N GLY A 262 -1.85 15.68 -0.27
CA GLY A 262 -2.88 15.76 0.75
C GLY A 262 -3.32 14.42 1.32
N ASP A 263 -4.38 14.51 2.13
CA ASP A 263 -5.02 13.38 2.79
C ASP A 263 -6.19 12.91 1.93
N ARG A 264 -6.54 11.62 2.03
CA ARG A 264 -7.79 11.11 1.48
C ARG A 264 -8.71 10.64 2.60
N LYS A 265 -10.01 10.91 2.42
CA LYS A 265 -11.05 10.40 3.29
C LYS A 265 -11.49 9.04 2.78
N PHE A 266 -11.56 8.08 3.70
CA PHE A 266 -12.13 6.77 3.43
C PHE A 266 -13.26 6.54 4.42
N HIS A 267 -14.40 6.06 3.96
CA HIS A 267 -15.43 5.61 4.85
C HIS A 267 -15.01 4.30 5.53
N VAL A 268 -15.53 4.08 6.71
CA VAL A 268 -15.23 2.90 7.52
C VAL A 268 -16.52 2.39 8.15
N PRO A 269 -16.61 1.08 8.47
CA PRO A 269 -17.77 0.51 9.15
C PRO A 269 -18.05 1.15 10.51
N GLU A 270 -19.29 1.01 10.99
CA GLU A 270 -19.71 1.57 12.29
C GLU A 270 -18.88 1.08 13.48
N ASN A 271 -18.40 -0.17 13.42
CA ASN A 271 -17.58 -0.78 14.46
C ASN A 271 -16.09 -0.44 14.35
N TYR A 272 -15.68 0.41 13.40
CA TYR A 272 -14.29 0.82 13.23
C TYR A 272 -13.84 1.71 14.41
N PRO A 273 -12.64 1.48 14.99
CA PRO A 273 -12.13 2.29 16.10
C PRO A 273 -11.84 3.74 15.67
N MET A 274 -12.52 4.72 16.27
CA MET A 274 -12.42 6.15 15.92
C MET A 274 -11.44 6.92 16.83
N ASN A 275 -10.46 6.24 17.43
CA ASN A 275 -9.58 6.81 18.46
C ASN A 275 -8.41 7.63 17.90
N ALA A 276 -8.21 7.64 16.58
CA ALA A 276 -7.06 8.26 15.97
C ALA A 276 -7.35 9.68 15.47
N ALA A 277 -6.32 10.53 15.46
CA ALA A 277 -6.40 11.86 14.87
C ALA A 277 -6.73 11.76 13.37
N GLY A 278 -7.75 12.47 12.91
CA GLY A 278 -8.21 12.44 11.53
C GLY A 278 -9.44 11.56 11.28
N CYS A 279 -9.94 10.86 12.29
CA CYS A 279 -11.26 10.24 12.28
C CYS A 279 -12.37 11.29 12.43
N GLY A 280 -13.54 11.03 11.85
CA GLY A 280 -14.68 11.90 11.95
C GLY A 280 -15.95 11.27 11.40
N VAL A 281 -17.05 12.03 11.45
CA VAL A 281 -18.33 11.68 10.85
C VAL A 281 -18.66 12.74 9.83
N ASP A 282 -19.09 12.35 8.64
CA ASP A 282 -19.48 13.28 7.58
C ASP A 282 -20.91 13.85 7.79
N ASN A 283 -21.33 14.75 6.93
CA ASN A 283 -22.66 15.39 7.01
C ASN A 283 -23.83 14.40 6.85
N ASN A 284 -23.56 13.21 6.33
CA ASN A 284 -24.55 12.14 6.13
C ASN A 284 -24.52 11.11 7.28
N GLY A 285 -23.75 11.38 8.35
CA GLY A 285 -23.62 10.49 9.49
C GLY A 285 -22.66 9.32 9.29
N ARG A 286 -21.94 9.23 8.15
CA ARG A 286 -21.01 8.14 7.86
C ARG A 286 -19.65 8.40 8.48
N ARG A 287 -19.10 7.38 9.13
CA ARG A 287 -17.76 7.44 9.73
C ARG A 287 -16.69 7.43 8.66
N PHE A 288 -15.66 8.22 8.86
CA PHE A 288 -14.49 8.23 7.98
C PHE A 288 -13.18 8.35 8.75
N ILE A 289 -12.10 7.93 8.09
CA ILE A 289 -10.73 8.21 8.49
C ILE A 289 -10.04 9.04 7.40
N ARG A 290 -9.00 9.77 7.80
CA ARG A 290 -8.09 10.48 6.87
C ARG A 290 -6.76 9.76 6.82
N VAL A 291 -6.40 9.26 5.65
CA VAL A 291 -5.11 8.61 5.40
C VAL A 291 -4.23 9.58 4.62
N LYS A 292 -3.03 9.84 5.17
CA LYS A 292 -2.03 10.71 4.53
C LYS A 292 -1.18 9.95 3.55
N GLY A 293 -0.75 10.65 2.50
CA GLY A 293 0.20 10.11 1.53
C GLY A 293 -0.37 9.03 0.63
N VAL A 294 -1.68 8.97 0.45
CA VAL A 294 -2.31 8.06 -0.52
C VAL A 294 -1.93 8.50 -1.93
N ARG A 295 -1.63 7.52 -2.79
CA ARG A 295 -1.35 7.71 -4.22
C ARG A 295 -1.99 6.58 -5.01
N TRP A 296 -2.33 6.89 -6.25
CA TRP A 296 -2.51 5.88 -7.27
C TRP A 296 -1.15 5.36 -7.72
N PHE A 297 -1.03 4.06 -7.87
CA PHE A 297 0.13 3.38 -8.44
C PHE A 297 -0.33 2.65 -9.69
N THR A 298 0.39 2.83 -10.79
CA THR A 298 0.01 2.25 -12.08
C THR A 298 1.25 1.96 -12.94
N ASN A 299 1.12 1.00 -13.86
CA ASN A 299 2.04 0.75 -14.96
C ASN A 299 1.44 1.13 -16.33
N ILE A 300 0.20 1.64 -16.35
CA ILE A 300 -0.45 2.17 -17.54
C ILE A 300 0.00 3.61 -17.74
N ASP A 301 0.45 3.95 -18.94
CA ASP A 301 0.95 5.28 -19.26
C ASP A 301 -0.09 6.38 -19.03
N ASN A 302 0.38 7.56 -18.63
CA ASN A 302 -0.48 8.72 -18.38
C ASN A 302 0.23 10.03 -18.71
N GLY A 303 -0.54 11.10 -18.91
CA GLY A 303 -0.02 12.39 -19.33
C GLY A 303 0.94 13.03 -18.33
N ARG A 304 0.66 12.89 -17.04
CA ARG A 304 1.47 13.47 -15.95
C ARG A 304 2.94 13.04 -15.99
N ARG A 305 3.18 11.81 -16.35
CA ARG A 305 4.50 11.22 -16.44
C ARG A 305 5.40 11.90 -17.47
N HIS A 306 4.81 12.53 -18.48
CA HIS A 306 5.50 13.24 -19.55
C HIS A 306 5.53 14.77 -19.33
N GLU A 307 4.91 15.28 -18.25
CA GLU A 307 5.00 16.69 -17.89
C GLU A 307 6.42 17.03 -17.41
N PRO A 308 7.18 17.90 -18.10
CA PRO A 308 8.51 18.28 -17.66
C PRO A 308 8.44 19.12 -16.38
N ILE A 309 9.35 18.87 -15.46
CA ILE A 309 9.55 19.75 -14.30
C ILE A 309 10.20 21.03 -14.79
N LYS A 310 9.55 22.17 -14.55
CA LYS A 310 10.11 23.49 -14.85
C LYS A 310 11.25 23.77 -13.85
N LEU A 311 12.47 23.84 -14.35
CA LEU A 311 13.66 24.16 -13.58
C LEU A 311 13.97 25.66 -13.76
N GLU A 312 14.14 26.40 -12.66
CA GLU A 312 14.31 27.86 -12.69
C GLU A 312 15.56 28.33 -11.95
N GLN A 313 16.20 27.46 -11.18
CA GLN A 313 17.32 27.83 -10.33
C GLN A 313 18.65 27.37 -10.92
N ALA A 314 19.69 28.20 -10.77
CA ALA A 314 21.05 27.80 -11.05
C ALA A 314 21.66 27.05 -9.83
N TYR A 315 22.72 26.30 -10.06
CA TYR A 315 23.46 25.63 -9.00
C TYR A 315 24.17 26.63 -8.08
N VAL A 316 23.88 26.58 -6.79
CA VAL A 316 24.51 27.36 -5.75
C VAL A 316 25.05 26.42 -4.67
N PRO A 317 26.40 26.27 -4.50
CA PRO A 317 26.99 25.33 -3.54
C PRO A 317 26.49 25.48 -2.10
N ALA A 318 26.19 26.69 -1.67
CA ALA A 318 25.66 26.96 -0.32
C ALA A 318 24.24 26.46 -0.11
N GLU A 319 23.42 26.39 -1.18
CA GLU A 319 22.02 25.91 -1.14
C GLU A 319 21.91 24.43 -1.53
N ASN A 320 22.89 23.92 -2.25
CA ASN A 320 22.94 22.55 -2.73
C ASN A 320 24.22 21.85 -2.22
N PRO A 321 24.29 21.53 -0.92
CA PRO A 321 25.49 20.96 -0.32
C PRO A 321 25.82 19.58 -0.90
N ARG A 322 27.10 19.26 -1.00
CA ARG A 322 27.57 17.93 -1.42
C ARG A 322 27.47 16.92 -0.27
N TYR A 323 27.16 15.70 -0.61
CA TYR A 323 27.26 14.61 0.36
C TYR A 323 28.72 14.27 0.66
N GLU A 324 29.01 13.87 1.90
CA GLU A 324 30.32 13.38 2.31
C GLU A 324 30.57 11.94 1.85
N ASN A 325 29.50 11.20 1.62
CA ASN A 325 29.53 9.77 1.32
C ASN A 325 28.97 9.38 -0.07
N TYR A 326 28.63 10.35 -0.90
CA TYR A 326 28.22 10.17 -2.29
C TYR A 326 28.80 11.29 -3.16
N ASP A 327 29.13 11.00 -4.41
CA ASP A 327 29.46 12.05 -5.39
C ASP A 327 28.18 12.67 -5.96
N ALA A 328 27.45 13.35 -5.09
CA ALA A 328 26.16 13.96 -5.40
C ALA A 328 25.91 15.22 -4.56
N ILE A 329 24.96 16.05 -4.98
CA ILE A 329 24.46 17.19 -4.22
C ILE A 329 23.10 16.90 -3.61
N ASP A 330 22.74 17.56 -2.49
CA ASP A 330 21.41 17.51 -1.90
C ASP A 330 20.52 18.63 -2.39
N VAL A 331 19.29 18.31 -2.76
CA VAL A 331 18.24 19.26 -3.12
C VAL A 331 17.02 19.00 -2.24
N GLY A 332 16.75 19.91 -1.32
CA GLY A 332 15.69 19.75 -0.32
C GLY A 332 14.26 19.78 -0.89
N ARG A 333 14.07 20.31 -2.09
CA ARG A 333 12.75 20.42 -2.77
C ARG A 333 12.92 20.19 -4.27
N THR A 334 12.00 19.46 -4.88
CA THR A 334 12.01 19.19 -6.33
C THR A 334 12.08 20.46 -7.18
N ALA A 335 11.44 21.54 -6.76
CA ALA A 335 11.48 22.82 -7.47
C ALA A 335 12.86 23.49 -7.47
N ASN A 336 13.77 23.06 -6.61
CA ASN A 336 15.11 23.64 -6.48
C ASN A 336 16.18 22.82 -7.23
N ILE A 337 15.77 21.87 -8.08
CA ILE A 337 16.72 21.14 -8.92
C ILE A 337 17.40 22.13 -9.87
N PRO A 338 18.77 22.23 -9.87
CA PRO A 338 19.47 23.21 -10.68
C PRO A 338 19.38 22.94 -12.18
N THR A 339 19.30 24.03 -12.96
CA THR A 339 19.26 23.94 -14.43
C THR A 339 20.61 23.57 -15.05
N ASP A 340 21.70 23.97 -14.41
CA ASP A 340 23.09 23.94 -14.89
C ASP A 340 24.00 22.96 -14.16
N TYR A 341 23.44 21.96 -13.46
CA TYR A 341 24.20 20.91 -12.79
C TYR A 341 23.91 19.54 -13.43
N ASP A 342 24.93 18.90 -13.98
CA ASP A 342 24.80 17.63 -14.72
C ASP A 342 25.22 16.39 -13.92
N GLY A 343 25.66 16.58 -12.67
CA GLY A 343 26.00 15.47 -11.77
C GLY A 343 24.80 14.78 -11.14
N VAL A 344 25.08 13.87 -10.21
CA VAL A 344 24.05 13.15 -9.44
C VAL A 344 23.43 14.09 -8.40
N ILE A 345 22.11 14.05 -8.28
CA ILE A 345 21.31 14.92 -7.42
C ILE A 345 20.46 14.04 -6.48
N GLY A 346 20.56 14.28 -5.18
CA GLY A 346 19.68 13.68 -4.18
C GLY A 346 18.42 14.52 -3.97
N VAL A 347 17.26 13.96 -4.26
CA VAL A 347 15.95 14.63 -4.14
C VAL A 347 15.05 13.92 -3.13
N PRO A 348 14.07 14.61 -2.50
CA PRO A 348 13.12 13.99 -1.61
C PRO A 348 12.22 12.98 -2.34
N ILE A 349 11.66 12.01 -1.61
CA ILE A 349 10.76 10.98 -2.17
C ILE A 349 9.55 11.59 -2.92
N THR A 350 9.12 12.79 -2.56
CA THR A 350 8.06 13.54 -3.23
C THR A 350 8.41 13.97 -4.66
N PHE A 351 9.66 13.78 -5.08
CA PHE A 351 10.07 13.92 -6.48
C PHE A 351 9.26 13.00 -7.40
N LEU A 352 8.92 11.79 -6.93
CA LEU A 352 8.11 10.84 -7.69
C LEU A 352 6.73 11.39 -8.07
N ASP A 353 6.20 12.36 -7.34
CA ASP A 353 4.95 13.05 -7.68
C ASP A 353 5.05 13.90 -8.97
N ARG A 354 6.26 14.17 -9.44
CA ARG A 354 6.56 15.00 -10.63
C ARG A 354 7.58 14.35 -11.55
N TYR A 355 7.93 13.10 -11.29
CA TYR A 355 8.94 12.42 -12.08
C TYR A 355 8.51 12.29 -13.54
N SER A 356 9.35 12.79 -14.43
CA SER A 356 9.28 12.56 -15.86
C SER A 356 10.49 11.74 -16.32
N PRO A 357 10.28 10.54 -16.87
CA PRO A 357 11.36 9.70 -17.39
C PRO A 357 12.03 10.28 -18.63
N ASP A 358 11.40 11.24 -19.31
CA ASP A 358 11.98 11.93 -20.45
C ASP A 358 13.04 12.94 -20.00
N GLN A 359 12.90 13.49 -18.78
CA GLN A 359 13.78 14.53 -18.25
C GLN A 359 14.83 14.01 -17.28
N PHE A 360 14.52 12.96 -16.53
CA PHE A 360 15.39 12.42 -15.48
C PHE A 360 15.54 10.91 -15.56
N GLU A 361 16.64 10.45 -15.03
CA GLU A 361 16.92 9.04 -14.71
C GLU A 361 16.92 8.88 -13.18
N ILE A 362 16.22 7.86 -12.68
CA ILE A 362 16.34 7.44 -11.27
C ILE A 362 17.47 6.42 -11.18
N ILE A 363 18.47 6.69 -10.33
CA ILE A 363 19.63 5.83 -10.15
C ILE A 363 19.41 4.87 -8.99
N MET A 364 19.12 5.40 -7.80
CA MET A 364 18.94 4.58 -6.60
C MET A 364 18.21 5.34 -5.48
N LEU A 365 17.80 4.58 -4.44
CA LEU A 365 17.31 5.12 -3.17
C LEU A 365 18.41 5.09 -2.13
N ALA A 366 18.92 6.26 -1.75
CA ALA A 366 19.90 6.45 -0.67
C ALA A 366 19.17 6.44 0.69
N ASN A 367 18.98 5.26 1.25
CA ASN A 367 18.33 5.03 2.54
C ASN A 367 19.16 4.12 3.46
N GLY A 368 18.68 3.84 4.67
CA GLY A 368 19.38 3.01 5.65
C GLY A 368 19.66 1.56 5.23
N ASN A 369 19.14 1.11 4.09
CA ASN A 369 19.34 -0.24 3.54
C ASN A 369 20.01 -0.23 2.16
N ALA A 370 20.49 0.93 1.69
CA ALA A 370 21.08 1.03 0.35
C ALA A 370 22.25 0.08 0.14
N ARG A 371 23.14 -0.06 1.14
CA ARG A 371 24.30 -0.98 1.07
C ARG A 371 23.93 -2.45 0.83
N THR A 372 22.76 -2.87 1.27
CA THR A 372 22.29 -4.26 1.16
C THR A 372 21.34 -4.49 0.00
N ASN A 373 20.63 -3.43 -0.43
CA ASN A 373 19.55 -3.55 -1.41
C ASN A 373 19.95 -3.02 -2.80
N VAL A 374 21.01 -2.22 -2.90
CA VAL A 374 21.45 -1.64 -4.18
C VAL A 374 22.66 -2.43 -4.70
N ASP A 375 22.67 -2.63 -6.01
CA ASP A 375 23.81 -3.28 -6.70
C ASP A 375 25.13 -2.54 -6.40
N PRO A 376 26.20 -3.25 -6.01
CA PRO A 376 27.51 -2.65 -5.78
C PRO A 376 28.03 -1.81 -6.95
N ALA A 377 27.68 -2.15 -8.20
CA ALA A 377 28.06 -1.38 -9.38
C ALA A 377 27.42 0.02 -9.36
N ILE A 378 26.13 0.11 -8.98
CA ILE A 378 25.42 1.39 -8.84
C ILE A 378 26.02 2.21 -7.68
N LEU A 379 26.31 1.57 -6.54
CA LEU A 379 26.97 2.26 -5.41
C LEU A 379 28.33 2.83 -5.83
N LYS A 380 29.11 2.10 -6.63
CA LYS A 380 30.37 2.57 -7.18
C LYS A 380 30.17 3.72 -8.17
N GLU A 381 29.17 3.66 -9.02
CA GLU A 381 28.82 4.70 -10.01
C GLU A 381 28.54 6.04 -9.32
N VAL A 382 27.76 6.02 -8.23
CA VAL A 382 27.44 7.25 -7.46
C VAL A 382 28.51 7.64 -6.45
N GLY A 383 29.70 7.02 -6.52
CA GLY A 383 30.85 7.34 -5.66
C GLY A 383 30.62 7.06 -4.19
N TYR A 384 29.76 6.09 -3.84
CA TYR A 384 29.44 5.80 -2.45
C TYR A 384 30.68 5.32 -1.68
N GLN A 385 30.92 5.95 -0.53
CA GLN A 385 31.93 5.56 0.43
C GLN A 385 31.33 5.49 1.84
N PRO A 386 31.56 4.39 2.60
CA PRO A 386 31.05 4.29 3.96
C PRO A 386 31.58 5.42 4.85
N HIS A 387 30.69 6.07 5.58
CA HIS A 387 31.01 7.12 6.53
C HIS A 387 30.66 6.67 7.96
N ARG A 388 31.41 7.16 8.97
CA ARG A 388 31.22 6.80 10.40
C ARG A 388 29.80 7.06 10.92
N SER A 389 29.14 8.10 10.40
CA SER A 389 27.75 8.47 10.76
C SER A 389 26.72 7.75 9.92
N ASP A 390 27.11 7.01 8.87
CA ASP A 390 26.21 6.34 7.97
C ASP A 390 25.65 5.05 8.59
N ARG A 391 24.34 4.86 8.46
CA ARG A 391 23.65 3.62 8.82
C ARG A 391 23.07 2.98 7.56
N GLY A 392 23.94 2.36 6.76
CA GLY A 392 23.52 1.52 5.66
C GLY A 392 23.32 2.20 4.31
N GLY A 393 23.80 3.45 4.13
CA GLY A 393 23.78 4.14 2.85
C GLY A 393 22.91 5.40 2.80
N VAL A 394 22.54 5.93 3.96
CA VAL A 394 21.92 7.27 4.07
C VAL A 394 22.94 8.35 3.73
N GLY A 395 22.51 9.41 3.03
CA GLY A 395 23.35 10.58 2.75
C GLY A 395 23.81 11.31 4.00
N ILE A 396 25.05 11.79 3.99
CA ILE A 396 25.68 12.53 5.09
C ILE A 396 26.05 13.94 4.61
N ILE A 397 25.64 14.95 5.39
CA ILE A 397 25.99 16.36 5.20
C ILE A 397 26.42 16.93 6.56
N GLU A 398 27.55 17.58 6.64
CA GLU A 398 28.12 18.17 7.87
C GLU A 398 28.17 17.15 9.02
N GLY A 399 28.61 15.93 8.72
CA GLY A 399 28.70 14.83 9.67
C GLY A 399 27.36 14.25 10.15
N ARG A 400 26.22 14.76 9.66
CA ARG A 400 24.87 14.38 10.06
C ARG A 400 24.15 13.59 8.97
N ARG A 401 23.35 12.61 9.40
CA ARG A 401 22.45 11.87 8.52
C ARG A 401 21.27 12.74 8.10
N ILE A 402 20.95 12.70 6.83
CA ILE A 402 19.72 13.31 6.30
C ILE A 402 18.64 12.25 6.12
N TYR A 403 17.43 12.68 5.75
CA TYR A 403 16.34 11.77 5.35
C TYR A 403 16.71 11.03 4.06
N ALA A 404 16.04 9.91 3.82
CA ALA A 404 16.18 9.16 2.57
C ALA A 404 15.99 10.08 1.35
N ARG A 405 16.82 9.88 0.32
CA ARG A 405 16.80 10.60 -0.93
C ARG A 405 16.79 9.65 -2.11
N ILE A 406 16.13 10.04 -3.17
CA ILE A 406 16.29 9.41 -4.48
C ILE A 406 17.47 10.09 -5.16
N LEU A 407 18.46 9.33 -5.59
CA LEU A 407 19.54 9.81 -6.43
C LEU A 407 19.09 9.77 -7.88
N ILE A 408 19.14 10.92 -8.54
CA ILE A 408 18.73 11.11 -9.93
C ILE A 408 19.83 11.75 -10.75
N ARG A 409 19.70 11.68 -12.07
CA ARG A 409 20.48 12.43 -13.04
C ARG A 409 19.55 13.04 -14.10
N LYS A 410 19.85 14.24 -14.57
CA LYS A 410 19.16 14.80 -15.74
C LYS A 410 19.53 14.01 -16.99
N ARG A 411 18.56 13.78 -17.86
CA ARG A 411 18.86 13.29 -19.21
C ARG A 411 19.37 14.44 -20.08
N ILE A 412 20.46 14.18 -20.75
CA ILE A 412 20.97 15.12 -21.76
C ILE A 412 20.14 14.87 -23.01
N VAL A 413 19.33 15.86 -23.38
CA VAL A 413 18.53 15.86 -24.62
C VAL A 413 19.41 16.30 -25.78
#